data_d012551c0b2867e2477992bd0aa9fd54
#
_entry.id   d012551c0b2867e2477992bd0aa9fd54
#
_cell.length_a   1.000
_cell.length_b   1.000
_cell.length_c   1.000
_cell.angle_alpha   90.00
_cell.angle_beta   90.00
_cell.angle_gamma   90.00
#
_symmetry.space_group_name_H-M   'P 1'
#
loop_
_entity.id
_entity.type
_entity.pdbx_description
1 polymer ?
#
loop_
_entity_poly.entity_id
_entity_poly.type
_entity_poly.pdbx_seq_one_letter_code
_entity_poly.pdbx_strand_id
1 'polypeptide(L)'
;MRKILKSDFGPAVAVVLDLLVAYLFFILARVAFLVENRTLFADTLADGNLARIFRGGLLFDTSAIFYINALWLVLMLFPLWLKEARLWHKVQRWIFVVANGLAFAINLADSVYYPFTMRRTTTSVFREFDNENNLGGIFLSAVLDHWVLVLLGVAAFFALYYLYVSPRTDYRDFLTGRQRLRFAGVNFVALALAAVGLSLIHISEPTRHAQ
;
A
#
# COMPACT_ATOMS: atom_id res chain seq x y z
N MET A 1 1.73 20.37 12.58
CA MET A 1 1.17 19.59 11.48
C MET A 1 0.33 20.43 10.49
N ARG A 2 -0.75 21.11 10.88
CA ARG A 2 -1.57 21.95 9.97
C ARG A 2 -0.81 23.03 9.19
N LYS A 3 0.20 23.70 9.79
CA LYS A 3 1.01 24.72 9.12
C LYS A 3 1.93 24.14 8.05
N ILE A 4 2.51 22.96 8.30
CA ILE A 4 3.41 22.28 7.36
C ILE A 4 2.65 21.77 6.14
N LEU A 5 1.45 21.22 6.33
CA LEU A 5 0.60 20.75 5.24
C LEU A 5 0.07 21.88 4.34
N LYS A 6 0.17 23.14 4.79
CA LYS A 6 -0.15 24.34 4.01
C LYS A 6 1.07 24.99 3.36
N SER A 7 2.27 24.45 3.58
CA SER A 7 3.52 24.97 3.02
C SER A 7 3.84 24.35 1.65
N ASP A 8 4.91 24.82 1.02
CA ASP A 8 5.46 24.30 -0.24
C ASP A 8 5.78 22.78 -0.15
N PHE A 9 6.08 22.30 1.07
CA PHE A 9 6.39 20.89 1.37
C PHE A 9 5.14 20.04 1.67
N GLY A 10 3.96 20.66 1.69
CA GLY A 10 2.70 20.01 2.09
C GLY A 10 2.44 18.67 1.38
N PRO A 11 2.50 18.61 0.04
CA PRO A 11 2.30 17.34 -0.68
C PRO A 11 3.35 16.28 -0.34
N ALA A 12 4.63 16.66 -0.24
CA ALA A 12 5.70 15.72 0.09
C ALA A 12 5.53 15.13 1.52
N VAL A 13 5.16 15.98 2.48
CA VAL A 13 4.88 15.54 3.86
C VAL A 13 3.65 14.65 3.91
N ALA A 14 2.58 14.98 3.17
CA ALA A 14 1.39 14.14 3.08
C ALA A 14 1.75 12.76 2.50
N VAL A 15 2.55 12.71 1.42
CA VAL A 15 3.04 11.46 0.82
C VAL A 15 3.79 10.60 1.84
N VAL A 16 4.71 11.18 2.60
CA VAL A 16 5.46 10.42 3.63
C VAL A 16 4.51 9.85 4.68
N LEU A 17 3.56 10.65 5.17
CA LEU A 17 2.61 10.20 6.19
C LEU A 17 1.68 9.10 5.66
N ASP A 18 1.17 9.25 4.44
CA ASP A 18 0.28 8.26 3.82
C ASP A 18 1.03 6.97 3.49
N LEU A 19 2.29 7.04 3.03
CA LEU A 19 3.12 5.85 2.86
C LEU A 19 3.40 5.15 4.19
N LEU A 20 3.64 5.88 5.29
CA LEU A 20 3.76 5.27 6.62
C LEU A 20 2.48 4.57 7.04
N VAL A 21 1.32 5.13 6.72
CA VAL A 21 0.02 4.45 6.94
C VAL A 21 -0.03 3.16 6.10
N ALA A 22 0.32 3.20 4.80
CA ALA A 22 0.36 2.01 3.96
C ALA A 22 1.29 0.93 4.54
N TYR A 23 2.51 1.30 4.97
CA TYR A 23 3.44 0.37 5.65
C TYR A 23 2.82 -0.26 6.89
N LEU A 24 2.14 0.51 7.73
CA LEU A 24 1.45 -0.01 8.90
C LEU A 24 0.43 -1.09 8.53
N PHE A 25 -0.35 -0.87 7.48
CA PHE A 25 -1.34 -1.86 7.02
C PHE A 25 -0.67 -3.11 6.43
N PHE A 26 0.44 -2.99 5.71
CA PHE A 26 1.20 -4.16 5.25
C PHE A 26 1.78 -4.97 6.42
N ILE A 27 2.29 -4.30 7.47
CA ILE A 27 2.74 -4.97 8.70
C ILE A 27 1.56 -5.68 9.39
N LEU A 28 0.39 -5.04 9.50
CA LEU A 28 -0.81 -5.65 10.08
C LEU A 28 -1.26 -6.87 9.28
N ALA A 29 -1.25 -6.80 7.95
CA ALA A 29 -1.56 -7.96 7.11
C ALA A 29 -0.58 -9.12 7.32
N ARG A 30 0.71 -8.82 7.49
CA ARG A 30 1.74 -9.82 7.80
C ARG A 30 1.53 -10.46 9.17
N VAL A 31 1.17 -9.66 10.17
CA VAL A 31 0.82 -10.19 11.50
C VAL A 31 -0.42 -11.08 11.41
N ALA A 32 -1.47 -10.65 10.71
CA ALA A 32 -2.68 -11.45 10.50
C ALA A 32 -2.33 -12.79 9.81
N PHE A 33 -1.48 -12.76 8.76
CA PHE A 33 -1.00 -13.96 8.09
C PHE A 33 -0.28 -14.93 9.04
N LEU A 34 0.60 -14.43 9.92
CA LEU A 34 1.32 -15.26 10.88
C LEU A 34 0.40 -15.84 11.97
N VAL A 35 -0.58 -15.06 12.43
CA VAL A 35 -1.55 -15.50 13.43
C VAL A 35 -2.44 -16.60 12.86
N GLU A 36 -2.95 -16.42 11.64
CA GLU A 36 -3.80 -17.40 10.96
C GLU A 36 -3.05 -18.72 10.70
N ASN A 37 -1.79 -18.62 10.29
CA ASN A 37 -0.95 -19.74 9.90
C ASN A 37 0.04 -20.17 10.99
N ARG A 38 -0.23 -19.84 12.26
CA ARG A 38 0.69 -20.05 13.40
C ARG A 38 1.19 -21.50 13.54
N THR A 39 0.36 -22.47 13.21
CA THR A 39 0.70 -23.90 13.29
C THR A 39 1.75 -24.30 12.25
N LEU A 40 1.67 -23.74 11.04
CA LEU A 40 2.62 -23.99 9.97
C LEU A 40 4.00 -23.34 10.23
N PHE A 41 4.03 -22.29 11.03
CA PHE A 41 5.25 -21.54 11.35
C PHE A 41 5.75 -21.80 12.78
N ALA A 42 5.20 -22.79 13.50
CA ALA A 42 5.51 -23.04 14.91
C ALA A 42 7.02 -23.22 15.15
N ASP A 43 7.70 -24.04 14.34
CA ASP A 43 9.15 -24.28 14.47
C ASP A 43 9.95 -23.01 14.18
N THR A 44 9.59 -22.28 13.13
CA THR A 44 10.25 -21.02 12.77
C THR A 44 10.06 -19.93 13.82
N LEU A 45 8.92 -19.93 14.51
CA LEU A 45 8.63 -19.03 15.61
C LEU A 45 9.45 -19.40 16.87
N ALA A 46 9.60 -20.69 17.14
CA ALA A 46 10.40 -21.21 18.26
C ALA A 46 11.90 -20.88 18.11
N ASP A 47 12.42 -20.92 16.87
CA ASP A 47 13.83 -20.62 16.57
C ASP A 47 14.22 -19.14 16.68
N GLY A 48 13.30 -18.24 17.02
CA GLY A 48 13.55 -16.81 17.15
C GLY A 48 13.82 -16.07 15.84
N ASN A 49 13.57 -16.68 14.69
CA ASN A 49 13.83 -16.12 13.35
C ASN A 49 12.83 -15.06 12.87
N LEU A 50 11.89 -14.63 13.72
CA LEU A 50 10.86 -13.63 13.40
C LEU A 50 11.44 -12.33 12.83
N ALA A 51 12.48 -11.79 13.45
CA ALA A 51 13.12 -10.56 13.00
C ALA A 51 13.67 -10.66 11.58
N ARG A 52 14.20 -11.83 11.21
CA ARG A 52 14.72 -12.13 9.86
C ARG A 52 13.59 -12.17 8.84
N ILE A 53 12.46 -12.80 9.20
CA ILE A 53 11.26 -12.88 8.36
C ILE A 53 10.69 -11.47 8.13
N PHE A 54 10.53 -10.68 9.19
CA PHE A 54 10.02 -9.32 9.08
C PHE A 54 10.94 -8.42 8.26
N ARG A 55 12.26 -8.50 8.46
CA ARG A 55 13.24 -7.71 7.68
C ARG A 55 13.20 -8.06 6.18
N GLY A 56 13.19 -9.35 5.85
CA GLY A 56 13.07 -9.79 4.45
C GLY A 56 11.75 -9.35 3.82
N GLY A 57 10.66 -9.50 4.58
CA GLY A 57 9.34 -9.07 4.14
C GLY A 57 9.21 -7.57 3.93
N LEU A 58 9.85 -6.75 4.75
CA LEU A 58 9.79 -5.28 4.64
C LEU A 58 10.34 -4.78 3.29
N LEU A 59 11.38 -5.42 2.75
CA LEU A 59 11.92 -5.07 1.43
C LEU A 59 10.89 -5.33 0.32
N PHE A 60 10.23 -6.50 0.34
CA PHE A 60 9.16 -6.80 -0.62
C PHE A 60 7.95 -5.89 -0.46
N ASP A 61 7.55 -5.60 0.79
CA ASP A 61 6.44 -4.69 1.08
C ASP A 61 6.76 -3.29 0.57
N THR A 62 8.02 -2.83 0.68
CA THR A 62 8.45 -1.54 0.14
C THR A 62 8.22 -1.47 -1.36
N SER A 63 8.68 -2.47 -2.09
CA SER A 63 8.48 -2.58 -3.54
C SER A 63 6.98 -2.54 -3.89
N ALA A 64 6.19 -3.40 -3.25
CA ALA A 64 4.75 -3.49 -3.47
C ALA A 64 4.03 -2.16 -3.18
N ILE A 65 4.33 -1.51 -2.06
CA ILE A 65 3.72 -0.24 -1.67
C ILE A 65 4.01 0.85 -2.72
N PHE A 66 5.25 0.97 -3.20
CA PHE A 66 5.60 1.95 -4.21
C PHE A 66 4.91 1.67 -5.55
N TYR A 67 4.86 0.41 -6.00
CA TYR A 67 4.16 0.05 -7.25
C TYR A 67 2.66 0.31 -7.17
N ILE A 68 2.00 -0.12 -6.10
CA ILE A 68 0.56 0.04 -5.89
C ILE A 68 0.20 1.53 -5.82
N ASN A 69 1.06 2.34 -5.21
CA ASN A 69 0.83 3.77 -5.04
C ASN A 69 1.46 4.63 -6.15
N ALA A 70 2.07 4.06 -7.21
CA ALA A 70 2.78 4.82 -8.23
C ALA A 70 1.90 5.90 -8.89
N LEU A 71 0.68 5.55 -9.30
CA LEU A 71 -0.26 6.51 -9.87
C LEU A 71 -0.61 7.62 -8.88
N TRP A 72 -0.91 7.25 -7.63
CA TRP A 72 -1.23 8.21 -6.58
C TRP A 72 -0.05 9.14 -6.27
N LEU A 73 1.18 8.62 -6.21
CA LEU A 73 2.41 9.40 -6.01
C LEU A 73 2.60 10.44 -7.12
N VAL A 74 2.42 10.04 -8.39
CA VAL A 74 2.51 10.96 -9.52
C VAL A 74 1.44 12.04 -9.39
N LEU A 75 0.19 11.69 -9.15
CA LEU A 75 -0.90 12.63 -9.01
C LEU A 75 -0.71 13.58 -7.81
N MET A 76 -0.12 13.10 -6.71
CA MET A 76 0.12 13.89 -5.50
C MET A 76 1.29 14.87 -5.68
N LEU A 77 2.39 14.44 -6.28
CA LEU A 77 3.63 15.22 -6.38
C LEU A 77 3.74 16.01 -7.68
N PHE A 78 3.07 15.59 -8.77
CA PHE A 78 3.11 16.35 -10.00
C PHE A 78 2.50 17.73 -9.81
N PRO A 79 3.21 18.82 -10.18
CA PRO A 79 2.80 20.19 -9.91
C PRO A 79 1.68 20.66 -10.86
N LEU A 80 0.47 20.13 -10.71
CA LEU A 80 -0.71 20.54 -11.48
C LEU A 80 -1.49 21.62 -10.74
N TRP A 81 -2.01 22.59 -11.49
CA TRP A 81 -2.89 23.67 -11.02
C TRP A 81 -4.25 23.16 -10.50
N LEU A 82 -4.61 21.93 -10.87
CA LEU A 82 -5.87 21.26 -10.47
C LEU A 82 -5.92 20.88 -8.99
N LYS A 83 -4.79 20.99 -8.26
CA LYS A 83 -4.69 20.60 -6.85
C LYS A 83 -5.53 21.47 -5.88
N GLU A 84 -6.08 22.59 -6.33
CA GLU A 84 -7.00 23.42 -5.54
C GLU A 84 -8.43 22.87 -5.49
N ALA A 85 -8.81 22.05 -6.46
CA ALA A 85 -10.17 21.54 -6.56
C ALA A 85 -10.46 20.51 -5.44
N ARG A 86 -11.56 20.72 -4.71
CA ARG A 86 -12.02 19.76 -3.69
C ARG A 86 -12.24 18.36 -4.27
N LEU A 87 -12.64 18.29 -5.55
CA LEU A 87 -12.81 17.03 -6.27
C LEU A 87 -11.48 16.31 -6.42
N TRP A 88 -10.39 17.02 -6.72
CA TRP A 88 -9.04 16.44 -6.86
C TRP A 88 -8.58 15.75 -5.59
N HIS A 89 -8.76 16.39 -4.43
CA HIS A 89 -8.44 15.77 -3.13
C HIS A 89 -9.28 14.52 -2.83
N LYS A 90 -10.56 14.53 -3.23
CA LYS A 90 -11.42 13.34 -3.10
C LYS A 90 -10.93 12.21 -3.99
N VAL A 91 -10.61 12.50 -5.25
CA VAL A 91 -10.10 11.49 -6.21
C VAL A 91 -8.79 10.88 -5.71
N GLN A 92 -7.83 11.70 -5.27
CA GLN A 92 -6.56 11.22 -4.71
C GLN A 92 -6.78 10.32 -3.49
N ARG A 93 -7.66 10.72 -2.57
CA ARG A 93 -8.02 9.90 -1.42
C ARG A 93 -8.56 8.54 -1.84
N TRP A 94 -9.51 8.54 -2.78
CA TRP A 94 -10.11 7.29 -3.25
C TRP A 94 -9.12 6.39 -3.99
N ILE A 95 -8.22 6.94 -4.81
CA ILE A 95 -7.16 6.17 -5.45
C ILE A 95 -6.28 5.49 -4.37
N PHE A 96 -5.84 6.23 -3.36
CA PHE A 96 -5.04 5.70 -2.26
C PHE A 96 -5.78 4.61 -1.48
N VAL A 97 -7.01 4.90 -1.04
CA VAL A 97 -7.81 4.00 -0.21
C VAL A 97 -8.16 2.72 -0.96
N VAL A 98 -8.57 2.81 -2.21
CA VAL A 98 -8.93 1.64 -3.02
C VAL A 98 -7.69 0.79 -3.31
N ALA A 99 -6.60 1.41 -3.74
CA ALA A 99 -5.37 0.68 -4.07
C ALA A 99 -4.80 -0.06 -2.85
N ASN A 100 -4.65 0.62 -1.72
CA ASN A 100 -4.12 0.00 -0.49
C ASN A 100 -5.13 -0.92 0.19
N GLY A 101 -6.43 -0.61 0.12
CA GLY A 101 -7.50 -1.48 0.63
C GLY A 101 -7.57 -2.81 -0.10
N LEU A 102 -7.48 -2.79 -1.44
CA LEU A 102 -7.41 -4.01 -2.26
C LEU A 102 -6.13 -4.81 -1.97
N ALA A 103 -4.98 -4.13 -1.88
CA ALA A 103 -3.72 -4.79 -1.52
C ALA A 103 -3.80 -5.47 -0.15
N PHE A 104 -4.40 -4.80 0.84
CA PHE A 104 -4.62 -5.36 2.16
C PHE A 104 -5.56 -6.58 2.10
N ALA A 105 -6.68 -6.48 1.38
CA ALA A 105 -7.63 -7.57 1.21
C ALA A 105 -6.99 -8.80 0.53
N ILE A 106 -6.15 -8.59 -0.49
CA ILE A 106 -5.40 -9.68 -1.15
C ILE A 106 -4.44 -10.34 -0.15
N ASN A 107 -3.73 -9.57 0.67
CA ASN A 107 -2.84 -10.14 1.70
C ASN A 107 -3.62 -10.92 2.78
N LEU A 108 -4.86 -10.52 3.13
CA LEU A 108 -5.72 -11.31 4.01
C LEU A 108 -6.23 -12.58 3.32
N ALA A 109 -6.59 -12.52 2.05
CA ALA A 109 -6.97 -13.70 1.27
C ALA A 109 -5.80 -14.69 1.16
N ASP A 110 -4.56 -14.21 1.00
CA ASP A 110 -3.35 -15.03 1.06
C ASP A 110 -3.25 -15.82 2.37
N SER A 111 -3.68 -15.25 3.50
CA SER A 111 -3.64 -15.92 4.80
C SER A 111 -4.50 -17.18 4.82
N VAL A 112 -5.64 -17.15 4.12
CA VAL A 112 -6.58 -18.28 4.00
C VAL A 112 -6.12 -19.28 2.94
N TYR A 113 -5.56 -18.79 1.84
CA TYR A 113 -5.16 -19.62 0.70
C TYR A 113 -3.85 -20.38 0.92
N TYR A 114 -2.92 -19.81 1.68
CA TYR A 114 -1.57 -20.35 1.89
C TYR A 114 -1.52 -21.77 2.45
N PRO A 115 -2.34 -22.21 3.42
CA PRO A 115 -2.34 -23.57 3.95
C PRO A 115 -2.61 -24.65 2.88
N PHE A 116 -3.36 -24.29 1.84
CA PHE A 116 -3.74 -25.24 0.77
C PHE A 116 -2.67 -25.39 -0.30
N THR A 117 -1.89 -24.35 -0.55
CA THR A 117 -0.97 -24.30 -1.69
C THR A 117 0.49 -24.17 -1.32
N MET A 118 0.79 -23.85 -0.04
CA MET A 118 2.13 -23.53 0.48
C MET A 118 2.85 -22.44 -0.32
N ARG A 119 2.09 -21.63 -1.04
CA ARG A 119 2.58 -20.48 -1.82
C ARG A 119 1.62 -19.30 -1.74
N ARG A 120 2.12 -18.09 -1.97
CA ARG A 120 1.27 -16.90 -2.03
C ARG A 120 0.48 -16.87 -3.33
N THR A 121 -0.66 -16.19 -3.28
CA THR A 121 -1.53 -15.97 -4.43
C THR A 121 -0.76 -15.28 -5.56
N THR A 122 -0.82 -15.88 -6.73
CA THR A 122 -0.28 -15.34 -7.98
C THR A 122 -1.37 -15.37 -9.05
N THR A 123 -1.10 -14.84 -10.23
CA THR A 123 -2.06 -14.88 -11.36
C THR A 123 -2.46 -16.31 -11.76
N SER A 124 -1.71 -17.34 -11.34
CA SER A 124 -2.06 -18.74 -11.59
C SER A 124 -3.37 -19.17 -10.90
N VAL A 125 -3.77 -18.49 -9.83
CA VAL A 125 -5.02 -18.73 -9.11
C VAL A 125 -6.22 -18.67 -10.05
N PHE A 126 -6.24 -17.75 -10.99
CA PHE A 126 -7.35 -17.66 -11.96
C PHE A 126 -7.48 -18.92 -12.82
N ARG A 127 -6.36 -19.58 -13.17
CA ARG A 127 -6.37 -20.87 -13.90
C ARG A 127 -6.75 -22.05 -13.02
N GLU A 128 -6.41 -21.99 -11.72
CA GLU A 128 -6.75 -23.05 -10.76
C GLU A 128 -8.27 -23.10 -10.54
N PHE A 129 -8.93 -21.95 -10.60
CA PHE A 129 -10.38 -21.83 -10.45
C PHE A 129 -11.18 -21.94 -11.77
N ASP A 130 -10.53 -21.95 -12.93
CA ASP A 130 -11.22 -22.03 -14.25
C ASP A 130 -12.11 -23.27 -14.40
N ASN A 131 -11.78 -24.38 -13.72
CA ASN A 131 -12.51 -25.65 -13.78
C ASN A 131 -13.47 -25.88 -12.60
N GLU A 132 -13.58 -24.92 -11.68
CA GLU A 132 -14.41 -25.09 -10.48
C GLU A 132 -15.84 -24.63 -10.73
N ASN A 133 -16.78 -25.57 -10.69
CA ASN A 133 -18.22 -25.27 -10.91
C ASN A 133 -18.90 -24.60 -9.69
N ASN A 134 -18.26 -24.57 -8.52
CA ASN A 134 -18.84 -24.07 -7.26
C ASN A 134 -18.02 -22.95 -6.61
N LEU A 135 -17.47 -22.05 -7.41
CA LEU A 135 -16.70 -20.89 -6.91
C LEU A 135 -17.45 -20.07 -5.85
N GLY A 136 -18.76 -19.85 -6.07
CA GLY A 136 -19.59 -19.09 -5.14
C GLY A 136 -19.70 -19.74 -3.76
N GLY A 137 -19.85 -21.06 -3.70
CA GLY A 137 -19.91 -21.82 -2.45
C GLY A 137 -18.57 -21.83 -1.72
N ILE A 138 -17.46 -22.03 -2.44
CA ILE A 138 -16.10 -21.99 -1.88
C ILE A 138 -15.81 -20.61 -1.30
N PHE A 139 -16.13 -19.55 -2.04
CA PHE A 139 -15.92 -18.17 -1.57
C PHE A 139 -16.79 -17.86 -0.34
N LEU A 140 -18.06 -18.27 -0.35
CA LEU A 140 -18.97 -18.02 0.78
C LEU A 140 -18.51 -18.77 2.03
N SER A 141 -18.12 -20.03 1.94
CA SER A 141 -17.58 -20.77 3.08
C SER A 141 -16.32 -20.13 3.62
N ALA A 142 -15.37 -19.73 2.75
CA ALA A 142 -14.16 -19.05 3.17
C ALA A 142 -14.46 -17.73 3.93
N VAL A 143 -15.44 -16.95 3.47
CA VAL A 143 -15.88 -15.71 4.14
C VAL A 143 -16.49 -16.02 5.51
N LEU A 144 -17.31 -17.06 5.63
CA LEU A 144 -17.97 -17.44 6.89
C LEU A 144 -16.98 -18.04 7.89
N ASP A 145 -16.07 -18.90 7.43
CA ASP A 145 -15.07 -19.55 8.27
C ASP A 145 -14.01 -18.55 8.79
N HIS A 146 -13.67 -17.54 7.98
CA HIS A 146 -12.67 -16.51 8.31
C HIS A 146 -13.30 -15.11 8.50
N TRP A 147 -14.51 -15.03 9.06
CA TRP A 147 -15.25 -13.77 9.23
C TRP A 147 -14.46 -12.67 9.95
N VAL A 148 -13.52 -13.04 10.84
CA VAL A 148 -12.67 -12.09 11.57
C VAL A 148 -11.74 -11.36 10.59
N LEU A 149 -11.15 -12.08 9.62
CA LEU A 149 -10.32 -11.46 8.57
C LEU A 149 -11.14 -10.55 7.66
N VAL A 150 -12.38 -10.92 7.37
CA VAL A 150 -13.30 -10.08 6.59
C VAL A 150 -13.61 -8.78 7.34
N LEU A 151 -13.93 -8.86 8.62
CA LEU A 151 -14.15 -7.66 9.45
C LEU A 151 -12.89 -6.79 9.54
N LEU A 152 -11.72 -7.42 9.65
CA LEU A 152 -10.44 -6.70 9.65
C LEU A 152 -10.23 -5.97 8.32
N GLY A 153 -10.56 -6.59 7.18
CA GLY A 153 -10.49 -5.98 5.85
C GLY A 153 -11.42 -4.77 5.72
N VAL A 154 -12.66 -4.89 6.17
CA VAL A 154 -13.64 -3.79 6.18
C VAL A 154 -13.19 -2.66 7.09
N ALA A 155 -12.75 -2.98 8.31
CA ALA A 155 -12.24 -1.99 9.26
C ALA A 155 -11.01 -1.26 8.72
N ALA A 156 -10.10 -1.99 8.06
CA ALA A 156 -8.92 -1.43 7.41
C ALA A 156 -9.29 -0.43 6.30
N PHE A 157 -10.29 -0.74 5.49
CA PHE A 157 -10.75 0.16 4.43
C PHE A 157 -11.25 1.50 4.99
N PHE A 158 -12.08 1.46 6.05
CA PHE A 158 -12.52 2.66 6.76
C PHE A 158 -11.35 3.40 7.44
N ALA A 159 -10.45 2.66 8.08
CA ALA A 159 -9.29 3.26 8.75
C ALA A 159 -8.37 3.96 7.75
N LEU A 160 -8.09 3.37 6.58
CA LEU A 160 -7.35 4.01 5.48
C LEU A 160 -8.02 5.32 5.04
N TYR A 161 -9.35 5.31 4.93
CA TYR A 161 -10.10 6.52 4.54
C TYR A 161 -9.96 7.66 5.56
N TYR A 162 -10.02 7.34 6.86
CA TYR A 162 -9.92 8.34 7.93
C TYR A 162 -8.50 8.78 8.24
N LEU A 163 -7.52 7.89 8.10
CA LEU A 163 -6.11 8.17 8.33
C LEU A 163 -5.44 8.93 7.17
N TYR A 164 -6.04 8.90 5.98
CA TYR A 164 -5.51 9.60 4.81
C TYR A 164 -5.29 11.09 5.06
N VAL A 165 -4.08 11.55 4.80
CA VAL A 165 -3.66 12.93 4.97
C VAL A 165 -3.73 13.68 3.65
N SER A 166 -4.65 14.61 3.53
CA SER A 166 -4.74 15.49 2.35
C SER A 166 -3.90 16.76 2.57
N PRO A 167 -3.01 17.12 1.64
CA PRO A 167 -2.33 18.42 1.70
C PRO A 167 -3.37 19.52 1.53
N ARG A 168 -3.30 20.52 2.41
CA ARG A 168 -4.17 21.71 2.35
C ARG A 168 -3.34 22.89 1.86
N THR A 169 -3.03 22.91 0.58
CA THR A 169 -2.37 24.03 -0.05
C THR A 169 -3.44 24.96 -0.64
N ASP A 170 -3.56 26.15 -0.08
CA ASP A 170 -4.26 27.26 -0.73
C ASP A 170 -3.31 27.82 -1.79
N TYR A 171 -3.40 27.32 -3.02
CA TYR A 171 -2.56 27.75 -4.13
C TYR A 171 -2.82 29.20 -4.54
N ARG A 172 -3.93 29.79 -4.10
CA ARG A 172 -4.23 31.22 -4.32
C ARG A 172 -3.16 32.13 -3.72
N ASP A 173 -2.50 31.71 -2.64
CA ASP A 173 -1.42 32.44 -2.00
C ASP A 173 -0.10 32.37 -2.76
N PHE A 174 0.03 31.44 -3.75
CA PHE A 174 1.21 31.29 -4.61
C PHE A 174 1.14 32.14 -5.89
N LEU A 175 0.60 33.34 -5.82
CA LEU A 175 0.40 34.18 -7.00
C LEU A 175 1.71 34.72 -7.60
N THR A 176 2.83 34.73 -6.86
CA THR A 176 4.13 35.15 -7.38
C THR A 176 4.85 34.03 -8.11
N GLY A 177 5.42 34.32 -9.29
CA GLY A 177 6.13 33.35 -10.12
C GLY A 177 7.24 32.60 -9.39
N ARG A 178 7.93 33.29 -8.46
CA ARG A 178 9.02 32.72 -7.65
C ARG A 178 8.53 31.64 -6.67
N GLN A 179 7.38 31.84 -6.06
CA GLN A 179 6.78 30.86 -5.13
C GLN A 179 6.27 29.64 -5.89
N ARG A 180 5.67 29.83 -7.08
CA ARG A 180 5.25 28.73 -7.96
C ARG A 180 6.43 27.87 -8.39
N LEU A 181 7.54 28.48 -8.77
CA LEU A 181 8.74 27.77 -9.19
C LEU A 181 9.34 26.96 -8.02
N ARG A 182 9.39 27.54 -6.82
CA ARG A 182 9.86 26.83 -5.62
C ARG A 182 8.97 25.62 -5.28
N PHE A 183 7.66 25.80 -5.28
CA PHE A 183 6.71 24.73 -5.05
C PHE A 183 6.86 23.61 -6.08
N ALA A 184 6.90 23.95 -7.37
CA ALA A 184 7.10 22.98 -8.44
C ALA A 184 8.43 22.24 -8.30
N GLY A 185 9.52 22.95 -7.96
CA GLY A 185 10.85 22.37 -7.75
C GLY A 185 10.87 21.37 -6.60
N VAL A 186 10.29 21.71 -5.44
CA VAL A 186 10.23 20.83 -4.27
C VAL A 186 9.46 19.54 -4.59
N ASN A 187 8.29 19.66 -5.22
CA ASN A 187 7.48 18.49 -5.54
C ASN A 187 8.12 17.65 -6.65
N PHE A 188 8.77 18.27 -7.63
CA PHE A 188 9.51 17.55 -8.67
C PHE A 188 10.70 16.75 -8.08
N VAL A 189 11.47 17.36 -7.17
CA VAL A 189 12.56 16.66 -6.45
C VAL A 189 12.00 15.49 -5.64
N ALA A 190 10.88 15.69 -4.94
CA ALA A 190 10.24 14.61 -4.18
C ALA A 190 9.79 13.45 -5.09
N LEU A 191 9.23 13.76 -6.27
CA LEU A 191 8.83 12.77 -7.27
C LEU A 191 10.06 12.02 -7.85
N ALA A 192 11.13 12.75 -8.15
CA ALA A 192 12.38 12.15 -8.63
C ALA A 192 12.99 11.22 -7.59
N LEU A 193 13.00 11.60 -6.31
CA LEU A 193 13.48 10.74 -5.22
C LEU A 193 12.61 9.48 -5.06
N ALA A 194 11.29 9.60 -5.19
CA ALA A 194 10.40 8.44 -5.18
C ALA A 194 10.68 7.50 -6.36
N ALA A 195 10.90 8.04 -7.56
CA ALA A 195 11.23 7.25 -8.76
C ALA A 195 12.60 6.57 -8.65
N VAL A 196 13.62 7.26 -8.10
CA VAL A 196 14.94 6.66 -7.81
C VAL A 196 14.81 5.56 -6.77
N GLY A 197 14.05 5.78 -5.70
CA GLY A 197 13.76 4.76 -4.69
C GLY A 197 13.15 3.50 -5.30
N LEU A 198 12.16 3.66 -6.19
CA LEU A 198 11.54 2.56 -6.92
C LEU A 198 12.55 1.82 -7.82
N SER A 199 13.40 2.56 -8.55
CA SER A 199 14.42 1.99 -9.41
C SER A 199 15.48 1.20 -8.62
N LEU A 200 15.96 1.73 -7.49
CA LEU A 200 16.93 1.05 -6.63
C LEU A 200 16.35 -0.25 -6.04
N ILE A 201 15.08 -0.27 -5.67
CA ILE A 201 14.40 -1.47 -5.20
C ILE A 201 14.35 -2.51 -6.31
N HIS A 202 14.05 -2.11 -7.54
CA HIS A 202 14.00 -3.00 -8.69
C HIS A 202 15.37 -3.60 -9.05
N ILE A 203 16.44 -2.80 -8.93
CA ILE A 203 17.82 -3.26 -9.17
C ILE A 203 18.31 -4.17 -8.04
N SER A 204 17.88 -3.95 -6.80
CA SER A 204 18.25 -4.76 -5.64
C SER A 204 17.48 -6.07 -5.52
N GLU A 205 16.46 -6.33 -6.37
CA GLU A 205 15.90 -7.66 -6.59
C GLU A 205 16.82 -8.42 -7.57
N PRO A 206 17.92 -9.08 -7.10
CA PRO A 206 18.74 -9.84 -8.01
C PRO A 206 17.92 -11.05 -8.43
N THR A 207 17.63 -11.14 -9.73
CA THR A 207 17.53 -12.38 -10.51
C THR A 207 17.47 -13.69 -9.68
N ARG A 208 16.49 -13.83 -8.80
CA ARG A 208 16.17 -15.13 -8.20
C ARG A 208 15.48 -16.07 -9.19
N HIS A 209 15.30 -15.66 -10.44
CA HIS A 209 14.77 -16.50 -11.52
C HIS A 209 15.83 -17.30 -12.27
N ALA A 210 17.09 -17.28 -11.84
CA ALA A 210 18.20 -18.01 -12.49
C ALA A 210 18.81 -19.13 -11.62
N GLN A 211 18.06 -19.68 -10.68
CA GLN A 211 18.46 -20.93 -10.00
C GLN A 211 17.29 -21.88 -9.85
#